data_fd5f7dc824ac52c1bfd47d1449d58dc0
#
_entry.id   fd5f7dc824ac52c1bfd47d1449d58dc0
#
_cell.length_a   1.000
_cell.length_b   1.000
_cell.length_c   1.000
_cell.angle_alpha   90.00
_cell.angle_beta   90.00
_cell.angle_gamma   90.00
#
_symmetry.space_group_name_H-M   'P 1'
#
loop_
_entity.id
_entity.type
_entity.pdbx_description
1 polymer ?
#
loop_
_entity_poly.entity_id
_entity_poly.type
_entity_poly.pdbx_seq_one_letter_code
_entity_poly.pdbx_strand_id
1 'polypeptide(L)'
;RMPSRRRFILKSARLTLAATIFGHRLALGQTNSSTTIKMTQTDVLDIGYEEHGSTDGFPIILLHGFPYDVRSFDGVSGPLVAAGYRVLLPYLRGYGPTRFRDATPRMGEQAAIAQDLIDFADALNIEEFAVAGFDWGNRAACIASILHPERVRAQVAMGGYSVQDTITPSRPASAVLESRFWYQWYFNTDRGVAGLEANRHDIIRLLWDTWSPGWTYSDEDYNRSAPSFDNPDFVDVVIHSYRHRHANVLGEQRFLEIEKRLAVRPPITVPTIVLRANESGFGPPAQNP
;
A
#
# COMPACT_ATOMS: atom_id res chain seq x y z
N ARG A 1 38.54 36.51 33.64
CA ARG A 1 39.34 35.27 33.63
C ARG A 1 38.48 34.12 33.15
N MET A 2 38.71 33.67 31.90
CA MET A 2 38.15 32.44 31.31
C MET A 2 39.07 31.28 31.59
N PRO A 3 38.59 30.04 31.76
CA PRO A 3 39.40 28.87 31.60
C PRO A 3 39.10 28.11 30.29
N SER A 4 40.18 27.80 29.70
CA SER A 4 40.62 26.98 28.57
C SER A 4 39.76 25.84 28.04
N ARG A 5 39.73 25.81 26.70
CA ARG A 5 39.25 24.70 25.86
C ARG A 5 40.19 23.47 26.00
N ARG A 6 39.69 22.31 26.40
CA ARG A 6 40.36 21.03 26.25
C ARG A 6 40.02 20.42 24.90
N ARG A 7 41.03 20.29 24.04
CA ARG A 7 41.00 19.49 22.80
C ARG A 7 41.01 17.99 23.17
N PHE A 8 40.02 17.27 22.70
CA PHE A 8 40.06 15.81 22.65
C PHE A 8 40.68 15.37 21.32
N ILE A 9 41.82 14.72 21.37
CA ILE A 9 42.48 14.07 20.23
C ILE A 9 41.95 12.65 20.14
N LEU A 10 41.19 12.35 19.08
CA LEU A 10 40.81 10.98 18.71
C LEU A 10 41.96 10.37 17.90
N LYS A 11 42.62 9.36 18.44
CA LYS A 11 43.57 8.51 17.72
C LYS A 11 42.81 7.53 16.87
N SER A 12 42.89 7.68 15.55
CA SER A 12 42.40 6.72 14.57
C SER A 12 43.32 5.52 14.51
N ALA A 13 42.88 4.37 14.99
CA ALA A 13 43.52 3.08 14.72
C ALA A 13 43.07 2.58 13.35
N ARG A 14 43.98 2.54 12.38
CA ARG A 14 43.76 1.86 11.10
C ARG A 14 43.93 0.36 11.30
N LEU A 15 42.83 -0.40 11.26
CA LEU A 15 42.87 -1.84 11.10
C LEU A 15 42.78 -2.15 9.60
N THR A 16 43.90 -2.64 9.05
CA THR A 16 43.92 -3.19 7.69
C THR A 16 43.47 -4.63 7.77
N LEU A 17 42.25 -4.93 7.37
CA LEU A 17 41.72 -6.28 7.23
C LEU A 17 41.92 -6.73 5.79
N ALA A 18 42.81 -7.71 5.57
CA ALA A 18 42.98 -8.37 4.29
C ALA A 18 41.73 -9.23 3.99
N ALA A 19 40.94 -8.82 3.02
CA ALA A 19 39.79 -9.59 2.53
C ALA A 19 40.29 -10.65 1.56
N THR A 20 40.37 -11.90 2.01
CA THR A 20 40.48 -13.06 1.09
C THR A 20 39.12 -13.33 0.49
N ILE A 21 39.01 -13.03 -0.80
CA ILE A 21 37.76 -13.27 -1.57
C ILE A 21 37.65 -14.75 -1.83
N PHE A 22 36.86 -15.47 -1.04
CA PHE A 22 36.30 -16.75 -1.44
C PHE A 22 34.92 -16.45 -2.04
N GLY A 23 34.84 -16.53 -3.38
CA GLY A 23 33.60 -16.41 -4.11
C GLY A 23 32.66 -17.59 -3.84
N HIS A 24 31.85 -17.48 -2.79
CA HIS A 24 30.65 -18.29 -2.67
C HIS A 24 29.50 -17.49 -3.32
N ARG A 25 29.19 -17.84 -4.56
CA ARG A 25 27.86 -17.54 -5.11
C ARG A 25 26.85 -18.27 -4.20
N LEU A 26 26.28 -17.57 -3.26
CA LEU A 26 25.00 -17.96 -2.68
C LEU A 26 23.99 -17.94 -3.81
N ALA A 27 23.78 -19.09 -4.44
CA ALA A 27 22.57 -19.33 -5.19
C ALA A 27 21.42 -19.22 -4.17
N LEU A 28 20.79 -18.05 -4.11
CA LEU A 28 19.48 -17.92 -3.52
C LEU A 28 18.58 -18.81 -4.37
N GLY A 29 18.41 -20.05 -3.92
CA GLY A 29 17.42 -20.94 -4.47
C GLY A 29 16.06 -20.24 -4.33
N GLN A 30 15.54 -19.74 -5.43
CA GLN A 30 14.12 -19.46 -5.55
C GLN A 30 13.42 -20.81 -5.39
N THR A 31 13.04 -21.12 -4.17
CA THR A 31 12.02 -22.15 -3.95
C THR A 31 10.74 -21.55 -4.52
N ASN A 32 10.34 -21.99 -5.70
CA ASN A 32 9.00 -21.85 -6.23
C ASN A 32 8.05 -22.67 -5.33
N SER A 33 7.91 -22.29 -4.06
CA SER A 33 6.77 -22.71 -3.28
C SER A 33 5.60 -21.88 -3.77
N SER A 34 4.69 -22.48 -4.51
CA SER A 34 3.40 -21.86 -4.80
C SER A 34 2.80 -21.46 -3.46
N THR A 35 2.80 -20.15 -3.17
CA THR A 35 2.21 -19.64 -1.94
C THR A 35 0.73 -19.99 -1.96
N THR A 36 0.27 -20.71 -0.95
CA THR A 36 -1.14 -21.10 -0.86
C THR A 36 -1.96 -19.86 -0.49
N ILE A 37 -2.86 -19.46 -1.37
CA ILE A 37 -3.84 -18.42 -1.08
C ILE A 37 -4.85 -19.00 -0.09
N LYS A 38 -5.03 -18.31 1.03
CA LYS A 38 -6.05 -18.57 2.05
C LYS A 38 -7.25 -17.66 1.83
N MET A 39 -8.40 -18.04 2.34
CA MET A 39 -9.63 -17.25 2.30
C MET A 39 -10.13 -17.02 3.71
N THR A 40 -10.63 -15.83 3.99
CA THR A 40 -11.40 -15.53 5.21
C THR A 40 -12.64 -14.72 4.86
N GLN A 41 -13.68 -14.84 5.67
CA GLN A 41 -14.96 -14.19 5.42
C GLN A 41 -15.16 -13.02 6.38
N THR A 42 -15.60 -11.91 5.84
CA THR A 42 -16.13 -10.77 6.57
C THR A 42 -17.63 -10.59 6.23
N ASP A 43 -18.28 -9.58 6.75
CA ASP A 43 -19.68 -9.30 6.41
C ASP A 43 -19.84 -8.93 4.92
N VAL A 44 -18.84 -8.29 4.32
CA VAL A 44 -18.90 -7.73 2.95
C VAL A 44 -18.11 -8.56 1.95
N LEU A 45 -16.96 -9.11 2.36
CA LEU A 45 -15.99 -9.73 1.46
C LEU A 45 -15.63 -11.15 1.89
N ASP A 46 -15.38 -12.00 0.89
CA ASP A 46 -14.51 -13.16 0.99
C ASP A 46 -13.11 -12.67 0.61
N ILE A 47 -12.23 -12.51 1.59
CA ILE A 47 -10.89 -11.92 1.38
C ILE A 47 -9.87 -13.03 1.13
N GLY A 48 -9.25 -13.00 -0.05
CA GLY A 48 -8.08 -13.82 -0.32
C GLY A 48 -6.83 -13.18 0.26
N TYR A 49 -5.95 -13.99 0.85
CA TYR A 49 -4.71 -13.51 1.43
C TYR A 49 -3.60 -14.56 1.41
N GLU A 50 -2.38 -14.09 1.47
CA GLU A 50 -1.21 -14.92 1.73
C GLU A 50 -0.75 -14.74 3.17
N GLU A 51 -0.24 -15.80 3.77
CA GLU A 51 0.26 -15.80 5.14
C GLU A 51 1.61 -16.51 5.18
N HIS A 52 2.57 -15.85 5.81
CA HIS A 52 3.93 -16.34 5.96
C HIS A 52 4.40 -16.24 7.42
N GLY A 53 5.29 -17.12 7.83
CA GLY A 53 5.82 -17.18 9.18
C GLY A 53 4.95 -17.99 10.14
N SER A 54 5.33 -17.96 11.44
CA SER A 54 4.58 -18.65 12.47
C SER A 54 3.30 -17.90 12.83
N THR A 55 2.20 -18.63 13.04
CA THR A 55 0.94 -18.07 13.53
C THR A 55 1.07 -17.46 14.94
N ASP A 56 2.09 -17.85 15.71
CA ASP A 56 2.38 -17.29 17.02
C ASP A 56 3.21 -16.00 16.95
N GLY A 57 3.73 -15.64 15.77
CA GLY A 57 4.46 -14.40 15.55
C GLY A 57 3.55 -13.17 15.65
N PHE A 58 4.11 -12.03 16.07
CA PHE A 58 3.36 -10.77 16.07
C PHE A 58 2.93 -10.42 14.64
N PRO A 59 1.63 -10.13 14.40
CA PRO A 59 1.11 -9.94 13.06
C PRO A 59 1.53 -8.61 12.45
N ILE A 60 2.00 -8.67 11.21
CA ILE A 60 2.23 -7.52 10.33
C ILE A 60 1.35 -7.68 9.09
N ILE A 61 0.48 -6.71 8.85
CA ILE A 61 -0.39 -6.69 7.68
C ILE A 61 0.20 -5.75 6.63
N LEU A 62 0.45 -6.27 5.42
CA LEU A 62 1.04 -5.53 4.31
C LEU A 62 -0.03 -5.25 3.26
N LEU A 63 -0.30 -3.96 2.98
CA LEU A 63 -1.38 -3.50 2.13
C LEU A 63 -0.85 -2.87 0.85
N HIS A 64 -1.17 -3.50 -0.28
CA HIS A 64 -0.87 -2.96 -1.60
C HIS A 64 -1.80 -1.81 -2.01
N GLY A 65 -1.60 -1.24 -3.18
CA GLY A 65 -2.44 -0.20 -3.74
C GLY A 65 -2.63 -0.34 -5.25
N PHE A 66 -3.29 0.63 -5.87
CA PHE A 66 -3.50 0.68 -7.31
C PHE A 66 -2.22 1.13 -8.04
N PRO A 67 -1.85 0.55 -9.14
CA PRO A 67 -2.34 -0.67 -9.78
C PRO A 67 -1.39 -1.84 -9.54
N TYR A 68 -1.21 -2.23 -8.31
CA TYR A 68 -0.31 -3.29 -7.85
C TYR A 68 -1.09 -4.34 -7.05
N ASP A 69 -0.41 -5.40 -6.64
CA ASP A 69 -0.97 -6.44 -5.78
C ASP A 69 0.03 -6.91 -4.71
N VAL A 70 -0.27 -8.02 -4.05
CA VAL A 70 0.56 -8.59 -2.98
C VAL A 70 1.98 -8.94 -3.42
N ARG A 71 2.23 -9.14 -4.72
CA ARG A 71 3.57 -9.41 -5.27
C ARG A 71 4.57 -8.28 -4.99
N SER A 72 4.08 -7.05 -4.78
CA SER A 72 4.92 -5.92 -4.37
C SER A 72 5.69 -6.17 -3.07
N PHE A 73 5.27 -7.14 -2.26
CA PHE A 73 5.88 -7.47 -0.98
C PHE A 73 6.73 -8.74 -0.99
N ASP A 74 6.96 -9.38 -2.14
CA ASP A 74 7.74 -10.61 -2.24
C ASP A 74 9.15 -10.46 -1.64
N GLY A 75 9.80 -9.31 -1.88
CA GLY A 75 11.11 -9.01 -1.32
C GLY A 75 11.11 -8.62 0.16
N VAL A 76 9.94 -8.33 0.73
CA VAL A 76 9.79 -7.85 2.12
C VAL A 76 9.38 -8.97 3.06
N SER A 77 8.53 -9.87 2.60
CA SER A 77 7.95 -10.93 3.44
C SER A 77 9.00 -11.86 4.07
N GLY A 78 9.98 -12.31 3.29
CA GLY A 78 11.04 -13.20 3.78
C GLY A 78 11.84 -12.64 4.96
N PRO A 79 12.41 -11.44 4.86
CA PRO A 79 13.10 -10.78 5.96
C PRO A 79 12.25 -10.61 7.23
N LEU A 80 10.96 -10.27 7.10
CA LEU A 80 10.05 -10.13 8.23
C LEU A 80 9.79 -11.49 8.91
N VAL A 81 9.58 -12.54 8.13
CA VAL A 81 9.43 -13.91 8.64
C VAL A 81 10.70 -14.35 9.36
N ALA A 82 11.88 -14.07 8.81
CA ALA A 82 13.17 -14.38 9.45
C ALA A 82 13.37 -13.63 10.77
N ALA A 83 12.72 -12.45 10.93
CA ALA A 83 12.68 -11.69 12.16
C ALA A 83 11.63 -12.19 13.17
N GLY A 84 10.89 -13.26 12.85
CA GLY A 84 9.91 -13.90 13.74
C GLY A 84 8.48 -13.34 13.64
N TYR A 85 8.19 -12.52 12.65
CA TYR A 85 6.85 -11.97 12.47
C TYR A 85 5.91 -12.93 11.70
N ARG A 86 4.62 -12.82 11.99
CA ARG A 86 3.54 -13.36 11.18
C ARG A 86 3.17 -12.32 10.12
N VAL A 87 3.36 -12.61 8.84
CA VAL A 87 3.16 -11.67 7.74
C VAL A 87 1.92 -12.03 6.96
N LEU A 88 1.01 -11.09 6.85
CA LEU A 88 -0.31 -11.24 6.22
C LEU A 88 -0.44 -10.25 5.05
N LEU A 89 -0.81 -10.75 3.88
CA LEU A 89 -0.91 -9.99 2.65
C LEU A 89 -2.31 -10.17 2.05
N PRO A 90 -3.33 -9.42 2.53
CA PRO A 90 -4.66 -9.49 1.91
C PRO A 90 -4.66 -8.83 0.54
N TYR A 91 -5.37 -9.45 -0.41
CA TYR A 91 -5.76 -8.79 -1.65
C TYR A 91 -6.90 -7.82 -1.35
N LEU A 92 -6.73 -6.56 -1.70
CA LEU A 92 -7.75 -5.54 -1.47
C LEU A 92 -9.04 -5.86 -2.26
N ARG A 93 -10.15 -5.21 -1.88
CA ARG A 93 -11.40 -5.28 -2.64
C ARG A 93 -11.18 -4.99 -4.12
N GLY A 94 -11.76 -5.79 -5.00
CA GLY A 94 -11.57 -5.69 -6.44
C GLY A 94 -10.26 -6.27 -6.97
N TYR A 95 -9.45 -6.98 -6.15
CA TYR A 95 -8.18 -7.56 -6.57
C TYR A 95 -8.10 -9.06 -6.31
N GLY A 96 -7.38 -9.76 -7.19
CA GLY A 96 -7.03 -11.16 -7.03
C GLY A 96 -8.24 -12.05 -6.71
N PRO A 97 -8.15 -12.92 -5.69
CA PRO A 97 -9.23 -13.82 -5.32
C PRO A 97 -10.30 -13.19 -4.41
N THR A 98 -10.10 -11.95 -3.92
CA THR A 98 -11.09 -11.28 -3.06
C THR A 98 -12.39 -11.03 -3.82
N ARG A 99 -13.53 -11.33 -3.19
CA ARG A 99 -14.87 -11.22 -3.81
C ARG A 99 -15.84 -10.54 -2.86
N PHE A 100 -16.74 -9.74 -3.40
CA PHE A 100 -17.93 -9.31 -2.67
C PHE A 100 -18.88 -10.49 -2.48
N ARG A 101 -19.45 -10.62 -1.29
CA ARG A 101 -20.31 -11.75 -0.91
C ARG A 101 -21.72 -11.69 -1.48
N ASP A 102 -22.18 -10.50 -1.79
CA ASP A 102 -23.53 -10.25 -2.27
C ASP A 102 -23.56 -9.17 -3.36
N ALA A 103 -24.76 -8.65 -3.62
CA ALA A 103 -24.99 -7.55 -4.57
C ALA A 103 -24.64 -6.16 -4.02
N THR A 104 -23.88 -6.05 -2.93
CA THR A 104 -23.38 -4.78 -2.39
C THR A 104 -22.68 -3.99 -3.48
N PRO A 105 -22.91 -2.68 -3.59
CA PRO A 105 -22.24 -1.83 -4.57
C PRO A 105 -20.71 -1.92 -4.46
N ARG A 106 -20.02 -1.99 -5.61
CA ARG A 106 -18.55 -2.16 -5.69
C ARG A 106 -17.86 -0.83 -5.41
N MET A 107 -17.98 -0.37 -4.18
CA MET A 107 -17.42 0.92 -3.76
C MET A 107 -15.94 0.79 -3.38
N GLY A 108 -15.12 1.74 -3.84
CA GLY A 108 -13.67 1.79 -3.61
C GLY A 108 -13.26 3.02 -2.77
N GLU A 109 -14.12 3.51 -1.89
CA GLU A 109 -13.82 4.65 -1.02
C GLU A 109 -12.81 4.30 0.06
N GLN A 110 -12.04 5.28 0.49
CA GLN A 110 -10.94 5.08 1.43
C GLN A 110 -11.38 4.52 2.78
N ALA A 111 -12.53 4.95 3.29
CA ALA A 111 -13.07 4.47 4.55
C ALA A 111 -13.48 2.99 4.46
N ALA A 112 -14.04 2.55 3.32
CA ALA A 112 -14.39 1.16 3.10
C ALA A 112 -13.16 0.24 3.02
N ILE A 113 -12.09 0.66 2.33
CA ILE A 113 -10.84 -0.10 2.26
C ILE A 113 -10.19 -0.19 3.65
N ALA A 114 -10.28 0.87 4.46
CA ALA A 114 -9.79 0.85 5.83
C ALA A 114 -10.63 -0.06 6.74
N GLN A 115 -11.95 -0.09 6.55
CA GLN A 115 -12.82 -1.01 7.27
C GLN A 115 -12.52 -2.47 6.91
N ASP A 116 -12.24 -2.78 5.64
CA ASP A 116 -11.83 -4.13 5.23
C ASP A 116 -10.58 -4.62 5.98
N LEU A 117 -9.62 -3.73 6.26
CA LEU A 117 -8.45 -4.07 7.07
C LEU A 117 -8.83 -4.49 8.49
N ILE A 118 -9.75 -3.75 9.12
CA ILE A 118 -10.23 -4.09 10.48
C ILE A 118 -11.03 -5.37 10.46
N ASP A 119 -11.98 -5.51 9.52
CA ASP A 119 -12.80 -6.70 9.35
C ASP A 119 -11.94 -7.96 9.05
N PHE A 120 -10.86 -7.79 8.28
CA PHE A 120 -9.88 -8.85 8.03
C PHE A 120 -9.15 -9.28 9.31
N ALA A 121 -8.70 -8.31 10.10
CA ALA A 121 -8.05 -8.59 11.39
C ALA A 121 -9.01 -9.30 12.35
N ASP A 122 -10.26 -8.87 12.41
CA ASP A 122 -11.30 -9.46 13.25
C ASP A 122 -11.63 -10.90 12.82
N ALA A 123 -11.78 -11.15 11.52
CA ALA A 123 -12.03 -12.48 10.98
C ALA A 123 -10.90 -13.48 11.26
N LEU A 124 -9.68 -13.00 11.51
CA LEU A 124 -8.53 -13.81 11.90
C LEU A 124 -8.25 -13.79 13.40
N ASN A 125 -9.12 -13.18 14.22
CA ASN A 125 -8.97 -12.98 15.66
C ASN A 125 -7.63 -12.29 16.01
N ILE A 126 -7.24 -11.27 15.23
CA ILE A 126 -6.06 -10.46 15.47
C ILE A 126 -6.47 -9.20 16.22
N GLU A 127 -6.15 -9.12 17.51
CA GLU A 127 -6.49 -7.97 18.34
C GLU A 127 -5.57 -6.77 18.10
N GLU A 128 -4.27 -7.00 17.95
CA GLU A 128 -3.25 -5.97 17.71
C GLU A 128 -2.35 -6.38 16.55
N PHE A 129 -1.94 -5.42 15.73
CA PHE A 129 -1.05 -5.64 14.60
C PHE A 129 -0.20 -4.42 14.28
N ALA A 130 0.90 -4.62 13.55
CA ALA A 130 1.55 -3.56 12.81
C ALA A 130 1.04 -3.55 11.36
N VAL A 131 1.02 -2.40 10.74
CA VAL A 131 0.56 -2.26 9.36
C VAL A 131 1.57 -1.51 8.51
N ALA A 132 1.79 -1.96 7.29
CA ALA A 132 2.56 -1.24 6.30
C ALA A 132 1.80 -1.19 4.99
N GLY A 133 1.91 -0.08 4.26
CA GLY A 133 1.21 0.04 3.00
C GLY A 133 1.76 1.14 2.10
N PHE A 134 1.37 1.06 0.84
CA PHE A 134 1.59 2.11 -0.14
C PHE A 134 0.29 2.41 -0.88
N ASP A 135 0.18 3.60 -1.43
CA ASP A 135 -0.99 4.11 -2.19
C ASP A 135 -2.32 3.88 -1.44
N TRP A 136 -3.29 3.11 -1.97
CA TRP A 136 -4.55 2.80 -1.28
C TRP A 136 -4.32 2.06 0.04
N GLY A 137 -3.36 1.14 0.06
CA GLY A 137 -3.00 0.41 1.27
C GLY A 137 -2.40 1.32 2.35
N ASN A 138 -1.57 2.30 1.98
CA ASN A 138 -1.11 3.31 2.94
C ASN A 138 -2.25 4.19 3.45
N ARG A 139 -3.22 4.51 2.59
CA ARG A 139 -4.39 5.28 3.00
C ARG A 139 -5.23 4.51 4.01
N ALA A 140 -5.50 3.24 3.74
CA ALA A 140 -6.19 2.36 4.69
C ALA A 140 -5.42 2.23 6.02
N ALA A 141 -4.09 2.07 5.97
CA ALA A 141 -3.24 2.02 7.15
C ALA A 141 -3.30 3.33 7.97
N CYS A 142 -3.23 4.49 7.31
CA CYS A 142 -3.39 5.79 7.97
C CYS A 142 -4.75 5.94 8.65
N ILE A 143 -5.83 5.54 7.96
CA ILE A 143 -7.19 5.62 8.49
C ILE A 143 -7.37 4.67 9.69
N ALA A 144 -6.92 3.43 9.58
CA ALA A 144 -6.96 2.49 10.69
C ALA A 144 -6.16 3.01 11.90
N SER A 145 -5.00 3.61 11.69
CA SER A 145 -4.18 4.21 12.75
C SER A 145 -4.85 5.42 13.42
N ILE A 146 -5.71 6.14 12.71
CA ILE A 146 -6.49 7.27 13.25
C ILE A 146 -7.73 6.80 14.01
N LEU A 147 -8.44 5.81 13.45
CA LEU A 147 -9.72 5.38 13.99
C LEU A 147 -9.60 4.30 15.07
N HIS A 148 -8.54 3.48 14.99
CA HIS A 148 -8.29 2.33 15.86
C HIS A 148 -6.84 2.32 16.40
N PRO A 149 -6.37 3.42 17.02
CA PRO A 149 -4.99 3.49 17.52
C PRO A 149 -4.66 2.43 18.59
N GLU A 150 -5.66 1.88 19.25
CA GLU A 150 -5.52 0.78 20.19
C GLU A 150 -5.21 -0.57 19.53
N ARG A 151 -5.58 -0.72 18.26
CA ARG A 151 -5.34 -1.93 17.43
C ARG A 151 -4.00 -1.88 16.68
N VAL A 152 -3.59 -0.67 16.26
CA VAL A 152 -2.40 -0.47 15.44
C VAL A 152 -1.21 -0.12 16.32
N ARG A 153 -0.32 -1.09 16.53
CA ARG A 153 0.88 -0.92 17.39
C ARG A 153 1.98 -0.09 16.74
N ALA A 154 2.08 -0.14 15.43
CA ALA A 154 3.00 0.66 14.63
C ALA A 154 2.57 0.70 13.16
N GLN A 155 2.99 1.75 12.46
CA GLN A 155 2.72 1.91 11.04
C GLN A 155 4.00 2.19 10.26
N VAL A 156 4.11 1.61 9.07
CA VAL A 156 5.06 2.04 8.04
C VAL A 156 4.28 2.66 6.89
N ALA A 157 4.40 3.97 6.74
CA ALA A 157 3.67 4.76 5.76
C ALA A 157 4.56 5.08 4.55
N MET A 158 4.36 4.39 3.43
CA MET A 158 5.07 4.73 2.20
C MET A 158 4.41 5.94 1.54
N GLY A 159 5.17 7.03 1.43
CA GLY A 159 4.66 8.33 0.98
C GLY A 159 4.13 9.23 2.11
N GLY A 160 4.10 8.76 3.36
CA GLY A 160 3.64 9.53 4.52
C GLY A 160 2.12 9.58 4.68
N TYR A 161 1.62 10.66 5.29
CA TYR A 161 0.19 10.85 5.52
C TYR A 161 -0.59 10.94 4.20
N SER A 162 -1.57 10.05 3.98
CA SER A 162 -2.26 9.94 2.69
C SER A 162 -3.80 10.00 2.75
N VAL A 163 -4.37 10.32 3.92
CA VAL A 163 -5.83 10.51 4.05
C VAL A 163 -6.26 11.73 3.24
N GLN A 164 -7.36 11.59 2.51
CA GLN A 164 -7.89 12.61 1.61
C GLN A 164 -9.17 13.23 2.16
N ASP A 165 -9.41 14.49 1.79
CA ASP A 165 -10.72 15.11 1.88
C ASP A 165 -11.52 14.68 0.65
N THR A 166 -12.54 13.86 0.88
CA THR A 166 -13.46 13.35 -0.16
C THR A 166 -14.81 14.05 -0.09
N ILE A 167 -14.97 14.96 0.85
CA ILE A 167 -16.23 15.72 1.09
C ILE A 167 -16.21 17.03 0.32
N THR A 168 -15.05 17.72 0.34
CA THR A 168 -14.89 18.99 -0.36
C THR A 168 -14.28 18.75 -1.74
N PRO A 169 -14.84 19.32 -2.82
CA PRO A 169 -14.22 19.21 -4.14
C PRO A 169 -12.75 19.64 -4.12
N SER A 170 -11.89 18.80 -4.66
CA SER A 170 -10.44 19.04 -4.66
C SER A 170 -10.10 20.28 -5.48
N ARG A 171 -9.15 21.09 -4.98
CA ARG A 171 -8.59 22.20 -5.76
C ARG A 171 -7.66 21.67 -6.83
N PRO A 172 -7.63 22.31 -8.02
CA PRO A 172 -6.68 21.95 -9.07
C PRO A 172 -5.23 22.02 -8.54
N ALA A 173 -4.43 21.02 -8.89
CA ALA A 173 -3.01 21.00 -8.67
C ALA A 173 -2.26 21.82 -9.74
N SER A 174 -0.92 21.83 -9.72
CA SER A 174 -0.17 22.45 -10.82
C SER A 174 -0.38 21.67 -12.13
N ALA A 175 -0.32 22.34 -13.29
CA ALA A 175 -0.51 21.71 -14.59
C ALA A 175 0.40 20.48 -14.81
N VAL A 176 1.64 20.52 -14.29
CA VAL A 176 2.57 19.38 -14.36
C VAL A 176 2.06 18.21 -13.54
N LEU A 177 1.50 18.44 -12.35
CA LEU A 177 0.97 17.37 -11.51
C LEU A 177 -0.35 16.84 -12.07
N GLU A 178 -1.22 17.71 -12.58
CA GLU A 178 -2.46 17.30 -13.28
C GLU A 178 -2.16 16.40 -14.49
N SER A 179 -1.13 16.71 -15.26
CA SER A 179 -0.74 15.88 -16.40
C SER A 179 -0.25 14.48 -15.98
N ARG A 180 0.31 14.34 -14.78
CA ARG A 180 0.69 13.04 -14.20
C ARG A 180 -0.48 12.27 -13.63
N PHE A 181 -1.54 12.98 -13.23
CA PHE A 181 -2.80 12.42 -12.75
C PHE A 181 -3.82 12.18 -13.87
N TRP A 182 -3.40 12.19 -15.15
CA TRP A 182 -4.28 12.02 -16.31
C TRP A 182 -5.27 10.87 -16.16
N TYR A 183 -4.84 9.73 -15.61
CA TYR A 183 -5.65 8.54 -15.40
C TYR A 183 -6.82 8.78 -14.44
N GLN A 184 -6.66 9.63 -13.42
CA GLN A 184 -7.73 9.97 -12.50
C GLN A 184 -8.86 10.70 -13.22
N TRP A 185 -8.53 11.65 -14.11
CA TRP A 185 -9.50 12.36 -14.94
C TRP A 185 -10.10 11.46 -16.01
N TYR A 186 -9.29 10.59 -16.59
CA TYR A 186 -9.75 9.59 -17.54
C TYR A 186 -10.81 8.68 -16.91
N PHE A 187 -10.60 8.16 -15.73
CA PHE A 187 -11.54 7.28 -14.99
C PHE A 187 -12.80 8.03 -14.52
N ASN A 188 -12.81 9.34 -14.50
CA ASN A 188 -14.01 10.13 -14.25
C ASN A 188 -14.94 10.24 -15.47
N THR A 189 -14.52 9.80 -16.65
CA THR A 189 -15.30 9.81 -17.89
C THR A 189 -15.84 8.42 -18.24
N ASP A 190 -16.93 8.36 -19.01
CA ASP A 190 -17.44 7.08 -19.55
C ASP A 190 -16.46 6.43 -20.52
N ARG A 191 -15.68 7.26 -21.25
CA ARG A 191 -14.57 6.77 -22.08
C ARG A 191 -13.49 6.09 -21.25
N GLY A 192 -13.24 6.58 -20.04
CA GLY A 192 -12.26 5.98 -19.13
C GLY A 192 -12.75 4.65 -18.54
N VAL A 193 -14.04 4.52 -18.27
CA VAL A 193 -14.64 3.23 -17.86
C VAL A 193 -14.44 2.20 -18.96
N ALA A 194 -14.94 2.49 -20.18
CA ALA A 194 -14.77 1.59 -21.33
C ALA A 194 -13.32 1.30 -21.66
N GLY A 195 -12.42 2.29 -21.46
CA GLY A 195 -10.97 2.11 -21.65
C GLY A 195 -10.35 1.17 -20.63
N LEU A 196 -10.72 1.29 -19.36
CA LEU A 196 -10.22 0.39 -18.31
C LEU A 196 -10.75 -1.03 -18.49
N GLU A 197 -12.01 -1.18 -18.92
CA GLU A 197 -12.59 -2.49 -19.26
C GLU A 197 -11.82 -3.17 -20.41
N ALA A 198 -11.59 -2.43 -21.50
CA ALA A 198 -11.00 -2.99 -22.73
C ALA A 198 -9.47 -3.16 -22.65
N ASN A 199 -8.77 -2.26 -21.97
CA ASN A 199 -7.29 -2.11 -22.06
C ASN A 199 -6.63 -2.08 -20.68
N ARG A 200 -7.20 -2.72 -19.66
CA ARG A 200 -6.71 -2.64 -18.27
C ARG A 200 -5.22 -2.98 -18.14
N HIS A 201 -4.78 -4.05 -18.79
CA HIS A 201 -3.39 -4.49 -18.71
C HIS A 201 -2.41 -3.49 -19.33
N ASP A 202 -2.76 -2.90 -20.47
CA ASP A 202 -1.93 -1.89 -21.11
C ASP A 202 -1.87 -0.60 -20.29
N ILE A 203 -3.00 -0.19 -19.72
CA ILE A 203 -3.06 0.97 -18.80
C ILE A 203 -2.19 0.73 -17.57
N ILE A 204 -2.27 -0.45 -16.97
CA ILE A 204 -1.50 -0.79 -15.78
C ILE A 204 0.01 -0.81 -16.09
N ARG A 205 0.44 -1.43 -17.19
CA ARG A 205 1.84 -1.41 -17.62
C ARG A 205 2.33 0.02 -17.86
N LEU A 206 1.54 0.84 -18.53
CA LEU A 206 1.87 2.26 -18.77
C LEU A 206 2.04 3.01 -17.44
N LEU A 207 1.22 2.74 -16.44
CA LEU A 207 1.34 3.35 -15.12
C LEU A 207 2.58 2.85 -14.38
N TRP A 208 2.93 1.56 -14.44
CA TRP A 208 4.17 1.04 -13.86
C TRP A 208 5.40 1.71 -14.47
N ASP A 209 5.45 1.81 -15.80
CA ASP A 209 6.56 2.44 -16.53
C ASP A 209 6.72 3.92 -16.18
N THR A 210 5.60 4.63 -16.03
CA THR A 210 5.64 6.08 -15.79
C THR A 210 5.83 6.46 -14.33
N TRP A 211 5.36 5.63 -13.39
CA TRP A 211 5.45 5.94 -11.96
C TRP A 211 6.76 5.51 -11.32
N SER A 212 7.39 4.49 -11.88
CA SER A 212 8.63 3.92 -11.37
C SER A 212 9.71 3.88 -12.45
N PRO A 213 10.16 5.05 -12.95
CA PRO A 213 11.04 5.13 -14.13
C PRO A 213 12.41 4.47 -13.94
N GLY A 214 12.84 4.28 -12.68
CA GLY A 214 14.08 3.56 -12.36
C GLY A 214 13.90 2.06 -12.14
N TRP A 215 12.67 1.55 -12.21
CA TRP A 215 12.39 0.13 -12.00
C TRP A 215 12.28 -0.62 -13.33
N THR A 216 13.18 -1.57 -13.52
CA THR A 216 13.11 -2.50 -14.65
C THR A 216 12.48 -3.80 -14.18
N TYR A 217 11.27 -4.08 -14.63
CA TYR A 217 10.56 -5.32 -14.39
C TYR A 217 10.48 -6.16 -15.67
N SER A 218 10.40 -7.47 -15.52
CA SER A 218 10.23 -8.41 -16.63
C SER A 218 8.75 -8.65 -16.93
N ASP A 219 8.47 -9.24 -18.09
CA ASP A 219 7.11 -9.76 -18.37
C ASP A 219 6.68 -10.82 -17.36
N GLU A 220 7.60 -11.60 -16.81
CA GLU A 220 7.32 -12.57 -15.77
C GLU A 220 6.85 -11.88 -14.48
N ASP A 221 7.53 -10.80 -14.06
CA ASP A 221 7.12 -10.01 -12.89
C ASP A 221 5.71 -9.46 -13.06
N TYR A 222 5.40 -8.91 -14.24
CA TYR A 222 4.06 -8.43 -14.53
C TYR A 222 3.03 -9.55 -14.55
N ASN A 223 3.32 -10.66 -15.21
CA ASN A 223 2.40 -11.79 -15.37
C ASN A 223 2.07 -12.47 -14.03
N ARG A 224 2.91 -12.33 -13.02
CA ARG A 224 2.60 -12.79 -11.65
C ARG A 224 1.53 -11.94 -10.97
N SER A 225 1.43 -10.64 -11.28
CA SER A 225 0.42 -9.73 -10.75
C SER A 225 -0.83 -9.65 -11.65
N ALA A 226 -0.71 -9.88 -12.95
CA ALA A 226 -1.76 -9.68 -13.93
C ALA A 226 -3.13 -10.35 -13.55
N PRO A 227 -3.16 -11.60 -13.03
CA PRO A 227 -4.42 -12.23 -12.61
C PRO A 227 -5.18 -11.47 -11.53
N SER A 228 -4.49 -10.63 -10.73
CA SER A 228 -5.14 -9.83 -9.71
C SER A 228 -6.02 -8.74 -10.30
N PHE A 229 -5.70 -8.26 -11.49
CA PHE A 229 -6.44 -7.22 -12.21
C PHE A 229 -7.61 -7.79 -13.03
N ASP A 230 -7.67 -9.10 -13.20
CA ASP A 230 -8.78 -9.82 -13.86
C ASP A 230 -9.94 -10.13 -12.90
N ASN A 231 -9.85 -9.64 -11.66
CA ASN A 231 -10.96 -9.69 -10.72
C ASN A 231 -12.20 -9.02 -11.35
N PRO A 232 -13.39 -9.65 -11.32
CA PRO A 232 -14.60 -9.12 -11.96
C PRO A 232 -15.05 -7.77 -11.38
N ASP A 233 -14.70 -7.46 -10.13
CA ASP A 233 -15.06 -6.23 -9.44
C ASP A 233 -13.99 -5.13 -9.61
N PHE A 234 -12.85 -5.42 -10.28
CA PHE A 234 -11.70 -4.51 -10.38
C PHE A 234 -12.07 -3.16 -10.99
N VAL A 235 -12.74 -3.18 -12.14
CA VAL A 235 -13.09 -1.94 -12.87
C VAL A 235 -14.00 -1.07 -12.02
N ASP A 236 -15.08 -1.63 -11.48
CA ASP A 236 -16.04 -0.89 -10.69
C ASP A 236 -15.42 -0.27 -9.46
N VAL A 237 -14.61 -1.02 -8.71
CA VAL A 237 -13.92 -0.54 -7.52
C VAL A 237 -12.93 0.57 -7.86
N VAL A 238 -12.15 0.42 -8.93
CA VAL A 238 -11.17 1.44 -9.37
C VAL A 238 -11.88 2.72 -9.80
N ILE A 239 -12.89 2.62 -10.65
CA ILE A 239 -13.65 3.76 -11.13
C ILE A 239 -14.32 4.50 -9.97
N HIS A 240 -14.98 3.77 -9.06
CA HIS A 240 -15.60 4.38 -7.90
C HIS A 240 -14.55 5.10 -7.02
N SER A 241 -13.42 4.47 -6.74
CA SER A 241 -12.36 5.06 -5.91
C SER A 241 -11.88 6.41 -6.46
N TYR A 242 -11.63 6.50 -7.76
CA TYR A 242 -11.16 7.75 -8.38
C TYR A 242 -12.24 8.80 -8.58
N ARG A 243 -13.49 8.42 -8.75
CA ARG A 243 -14.62 9.36 -8.78
C ARG A 243 -14.94 9.88 -7.37
N HIS A 244 -14.97 9.03 -6.37
CA HIS A 244 -15.22 9.39 -4.97
C HIS A 244 -14.14 10.33 -4.41
N ARG A 245 -12.87 10.08 -4.74
CA ARG A 245 -11.74 10.94 -4.34
C ARG A 245 -11.94 12.42 -4.67
N HIS A 246 -12.62 12.71 -5.77
CA HIS A 246 -12.86 14.06 -6.25
C HIS A 246 -14.27 14.56 -5.94
N ALA A 247 -15.01 13.88 -5.06
CA ALA A 247 -16.40 14.17 -4.71
C ALA A 247 -17.38 14.13 -5.91
N ASN A 248 -17.07 13.33 -6.94
CA ASN A 248 -17.90 13.21 -8.15
C ASN A 248 -18.96 12.10 -8.03
N VAL A 249 -18.84 11.21 -7.06
CA VAL A 249 -19.84 10.19 -6.70
C VAL A 249 -19.92 10.07 -5.17
N LEU A 250 -21.05 9.58 -4.70
CA LEU A 250 -21.26 9.32 -3.27
C LEU A 250 -20.63 8.00 -2.89
N GLY A 251 -20.09 7.92 -1.67
CA GLY A 251 -19.71 6.68 -1.00
C GLY A 251 -20.90 6.03 -0.28
N GLU A 252 -20.62 4.95 0.45
CA GLU A 252 -21.62 4.29 1.29
C GLU A 252 -22.07 5.22 2.43
N GLN A 253 -23.39 5.29 2.62
CA GLN A 253 -23.97 6.16 3.66
C GLN A 253 -23.41 5.87 5.06
N ARG A 254 -23.07 4.61 5.37
CA ARG A 254 -22.49 4.22 6.66
C ARG A 254 -21.11 4.85 6.93
N PHE A 255 -20.38 5.22 5.90
CA PHE A 255 -19.07 5.85 6.02
C PHE A 255 -19.08 7.37 5.95
N LEU A 256 -20.21 8.00 5.68
CA LEU A 256 -20.29 9.45 5.51
C LEU A 256 -19.73 10.25 6.71
N GLU A 257 -20.06 9.84 7.94
CA GLU A 257 -19.55 10.52 9.13
C GLU A 257 -18.05 10.25 9.37
N ILE A 258 -17.58 9.08 8.96
CA ILE A 258 -16.15 8.76 8.98
C ILE A 258 -15.41 9.64 7.97
N GLU A 259 -15.89 9.73 6.73
CA GLU A 259 -15.28 10.58 5.70
C GLU A 259 -15.25 12.06 6.11
N LYS A 260 -16.33 12.60 6.73
CA LYS A 260 -16.33 13.94 7.30
C LYS A 260 -15.27 14.12 8.40
N ARG A 261 -15.11 13.13 9.28
CA ARG A 261 -14.06 13.13 10.31
C ARG A 261 -12.67 13.11 9.68
N LEU A 262 -12.47 12.35 8.61
CA LEU A 262 -11.20 12.24 7.91
C LEU A 262 -10.85 13.50 7.09
N ALA A 263 -11.84 14.21 6.57
CA ALA A 263 -11.67 15.42 5.78
C ALA A 263 -10.90 16.54 6.52
N VAL A 264 -11.02 16.61 7.85
CA VAL A 264 -10.25 17.56 8.67
C VAL A 264 -8.82 17.08 8.98
N ARG A 265 -8.38 15.97 8.40
CA ARG A 265 -7.04 15.40 8.48
C ARG A 265 -6.53 15.21 9.91
N PRO A 266 -7.20 14.38 10.74
CA PRO A 266 -6.78 14.13 12.11
C PRO A 266 -5.36 13.55 12.16
N PRO A 267 -4.59 13.83 13.23
CA PRO A 267 -3.23 13.32 13.35
C PRO A 267 -3.21 11.81 13.59
N ILE A 268 -2.14 11.17 13.12
CA ILE A 268 -1.79 9.79 13.47
C ILE A 268 -0.95 9.85 14.75
N THR A 269 -1.37 9.13 15.78
CA THR A 269 -0.73 9.12 17.10
C THR A 269 0.11 7.86 17.36
N VAL A 270 -0.05 6.83 16.54
CA VAL A 270 0.73 5.59 16.67
C VAL A 270 2.18 5.78 16.16
N PRO A 271 3.15 5.02 16.68
CA PRO A 271 4.52 5.05 16.17
C PRO A 271 4.55 4.81 14.67
N THR A 272 5.15 5.74 13.91
CA THR A 272 5.10 5.71 12.45
C THR A 272 6.48 5.91 11.84
N ILE A 273 6.86 5.00 10.93
CA ILE A 273 8.00 5.17 10.04
C ILE A 273 7.49 5.64 8.69
N VAL A 274 8.04 6.75 8.19
CA VAL A 274 7.71 7.25 6.84
C VAL A 274 8.82 6.86 5.88
N LEU A 275 8.46 6.12 4.83
CA LEU A 275 9.34 5.82 3.71
C LEU A 275 9.00 6.74 2.54
N ARG A 276 10.04 7.28 1.88
CA ARG A 276 9.89 8.11 0.69
C ARG A 276 10.70 7.51 -0.45
N ALA A 277 10.11 7.49 -1.64
CA ALA A 277 10.82 7.10 -2.83
C ALA A 277 11.83 8.20 -3.22
N ASN A 278 13.07 7.82 -3.53
CA ASN A 278 14.08 8.73 -4.06
C ASN A 278 13.79 9.08 -5.53
N GLU A 279 13.23 8.11 -6.26
CA GLU A 279 12.83 8.24 -7.66
C GLU A 279 11.33 7.95 -7.78
N SER A 280 10.62 8.86 -8.43
CA SER A 280 9.18 8.75 -8.61
C SER A 280 8.76 9.51 -9.86
N GLY A 281 7.87 8.95 -10.66
CA GLY A 281 7.21 9.63 -11.77
C GLY A 281 6.42 10.87 -11.35
N PHE A 282 6.15 11.04 -10.06
CA PHE A 282 5.48 12.23 -9.51
C PHE A 282 6.43 13.36 -9.11
N GLY A 283 7.75 13.17 -9.29
CA GLY A 283 8.78 14.16 -9.00
C GLY A 283 9.54 13.89 -7.71
N PRO A 284 10.54 14.72 -7.40
CA PRO A 284 11.32 14.56 -6.18
C PRO A 284 10.42 14.64 -4.94
N PRO A 285 10.79 13.94 -3.84
CA PRO A 285 10.09 14.10 -2.58
C PRO A 285 10.08 15.57 -2.21
N ALA A 286 8.93 16.06 -1.70
CA ALA A 286 8.85 17.42 -1.20
C ALA A 286 10.00 17.65 -0.21
N GLN A 287 10.82 18.66 -0.46
CA GLN A 287 11.80 19.08 0.54
C GLN A 287 11.02 19.48 1.79
N ASN A 288 11.39 18.92 2.93
CA ASN A 288 10.78 19.35 4.19
C ASN A 288 11.03 20.86 4.35
N PRO A 289 10.03 21.64 4.77
CA PRO A 289 10.22 23.02 5.14
C PRO A 289 11.18 23.13 6.35
#